data_dd9f9ae9427cfbb09cb63edb9b154040
#
_entry.id   dd9f9ae9427cfbb09cb63edb9b154040
#
_cell.length_a   1.000
_cell.length_b   1.000
_cell.length_c   1.000
_cell.angle_alpha   90.00
_cell.angle_beta   90.00
_cell.angle_gamma   90.00
#
_symmetry.space_group_name_H-M   'P 1'
#
loop_
_entity.id
_entity.type
_entity.pdbx_description
1 polymer ?
#
loop_
_entity_poly.entity_id
_entity_poly.type
_entity_poly.pdbx_seq_one_letter_code
_entity_poly.pdbx_strand_id
1 'polypeptide(L)'
;MTKGSELLRDAGITAPELARGLGWFSLALGTMELLLPRTITGFLGMRGREGLVRLYGVREVGTGLAILGSSDPAPWMWGRVAGDALDVATVAPKLAGRKPGNVALALLTLAAVAALDVLCAEELERGR
;
A
#
# COMPACT_ATOMS: atom_id res chain seq x y z
N MET A 1 24.87 4.30 9.37
CA MET A 1 23.41 4.34 9.57
C MET A 1 22.74 5.12 8.47
N THR A 2 21.56 4.69 8.08
CA THR A 2 20.79 5.35 7.04
C THR A 2 19.73 6.25 7.66
N LYS A 3 19.20 7.16 6.87
CA LYS A 3 18.11 8.02 7.29
C LYS A 3 16.86 7.20 7.66
N GLY A 4 16.59 6.10 6.94
CA GLY A 4 15.50 5.20 7.26
C GLY A 4 15.65 4.55 8.64
N SER A 5 16.87 4.05 8.96
CA SER A 5 17.16 3.47 10.26
C SER A 5 16.99 4.50 11.38
N GLU A 6 17.40 5.73 11.14
CA GLU A 6 17.25 6.82 12.10
C GLU A 6 15.78 7.13 12.36
N LEU A 7 14.98 7.22 11.28
CA LEU A 7 13.56 7.52 11.40
C LEU A 7 12.82 6.45 12.21
N LEU A 8 13.11 5.17 11.95
CA LEU A 8 12.48 4.07 12.68
C LEU A 8 12.91 4.08 14.15
N ARG A 9 14.18 4.31 14.41
CA ARG A 9 14.71 4.38 15.78
C ARG A 9 14.04 5.52 16.55
N ASP A 10 13.93 6.69 15.94
CA ASP A 10 13.30 7.86 16.56
C ASP A 10 11.83 7.61 16.87
N ALA A 11 11.15 6.85 16.02
CA ALA A 11 9.76 6.47 16.21
C ALA A 11 9.58 5.30 17.20
N GLY A 12 10.68 4.63 17.58
CA GLY A 12 10.62 3.46 18.47
C GLY A 12 10.06 2.22 17.82
N ILE A 13 10.21 2.09 16.50
CA ILE A 13 9.65 0.99 15.71
C ILE A 13 10.76 0.21 15.04
N THR A 14 10.66 -1.12 15.04
CA THR A 14 11.58 -1.97 14.27
C THR A 14 11.02 -2.22 12.87
N ALA A 15 11.89 -2.58 11.92
CA ALA A 15 11.45 -2.90 10.56
C ALA A 15 10.44 -4.07 10.53
N PRO A 16 10.66 -5.19 11.26
CA PRO A 16 9.64 -6.24 11.34
C PRO A 16 8.30 -5.77 11.91
N GLU A 17 8.32 -4.88 12.90
CA GLU A 17 7.08 -4.32 13.45
C GLU A 17 6.35 -3.47 12.42
N LEU A 18 7.09 -2.66 11.67
CA LEU A 18 6.51 -1.85 10.58
C LEU A 18 5.92 -2.75 9.50
N ALA A 19 6.63 -3.83 9.13
CA ALA A 19 6.14 -4.79 8.15
C ALA A 19 4.81 -5.41 8.60
N ARG A 20 4.71 -5.80 9.86
CA ARG A 20 3.46 -6.35 10.39
C ARG A 20 2.32 -5.34 10.31
N GLY A 21 2.58 -4.10 10.69
CA GLY A 21 1.59 -3.03 10.60
C GLY A 21 1.11 -2.82 9.17
N LEU A 22 2.04 -2.80 8.21
CA LEU A 22 1.72 -2.65 6.80
C LEU A 22 0.98 -3.89 6.26
N GLY A 23 1.29 -5.09 6.76
CA GLY A 23 0.56 -6.30 6.43
C GLY A 23 -0.91 -6.22 6.89
N TRP A 24 -1.15 -5.77 8.11
CA TRP A 24 -2.52 -5.57 8.59
C TRP A 24 -3.23 -4.48 7.80
N PHE A 25 -2.55 -3.39 7.48
CA PHE A 25 -3.09 -2.35 6.62
C PHE A 25 -3.49 -2.91 5.25
N SER A 26 -2.64 -3.77 4.68
CA SER A 26 -2.91 -4.42 3.39
C SER A 26 -4.18 -5.29 3.46
N LEU A 27 -4.35 -6.05 4.56
CA LEU A 27 -5.56 -6.84 4.75
C LEU A 27 -6.80 -5.96 4.85
N ALA A 28 -6.70 -4.87 5.62
CA ALA A 28 -7.83 -3.96 5.80
C ALA A 28 -8.22 -3.29 4.47
N LEU A 29 -7.23 -2.79 3.74
CA LEU A 29 -7.46 -2.13 2.45
C LEU A 29 -8.02 -3.12 1.43
N GLY A 30 -7.43 -4.30 1.34
CA GLY A 30 -7.90 -5.34 0.42
C GLY A 30 -9.32 -5.78 0.72
N THR A 31 -9.65 -5.94 1.99
CA THR A 31 -11.01 -6.28 2.41
C THR A 31 -11.99 -5.18 1.98
N MET A 32 -11.63 -3.91 2.17
CA MET A 32 -12.45 -2.79 1.75
C MET A 32 -12.66 -2.81 0.22
N GLU A 33 -11.60 -3.07 -0.53
CA GLU A 33 -11.67 -3.14 -1.99
C GLU A 33 -12.57 -4.29 -2.47
N LEU A 34 -12.56 -5.42 -1.76
CA LEU A 34 -13.39 -6.57 -2.10
C LEU A 34 -14.85 -6.38 -1.73
N LEU A 35 -15.11 -5.79 -0.56
CA LEU A 35 -16.48 -5.66 -0.05
C LEU A 35 -17.17 -4.37 -0.44
N LEU A 36 -16.40 -3.29 -0.64
CA LEU A 36 -16.94 -1.96 -0.92
C LEU A 36 -16.33 -1.35 -2.19
N PRO A 37 -16.26 -2.08 -3.32
CA PRO A 37 -15.59 -1.54 -4.51
C PRO A 37 -16.31 -0.31 -5.06
N ARG A 38 -17.63 -0.22 -4.92
CA ARG A 38 -18.40 0.93 -5.41
C ARG A 38 -18.10 2.20 -4.61
N THR A 39 -17.82 2.06 -3.32
CA THR A 39 -17.44 3.19 -2.48
C THR A 39 -16.13 3.77 -2.98
N ILE A 40 -15.17 2.90 -3.29
CA ILE A 40 -13.85 3.32 -3.78
C ILE A 40 -13.96 3.94 -5.17
N THR A 41 -14.66 3.28 -6.09
CA THR A 41 -14.79 3.81 -7.46
C THR A 41 -15.57 5.11 -7.47
N GLY A 42 -16.59 5.24 -6.62
CA GLY A 42 -17.36 6.48 -6.48
C GLY A 42 -16.48 7.63 -5.97
N PHE A 43 -15.66 7.35 -4.96
CA PHE A 43 -14.74 8.35 -4.38
C PHE A 43 -13.73 8.84 -5.43
N LEU A 44 -13.20 7.93 -6.25
CA LEU A 44 -12.15 8.23 -7.24
C LEU A 44 -12.70 8.66 -8.61
N GLY A 45 -14.01 8.61 -8.79
CA GLY A 45 -14.60 8.88 -10.10
C GLY A 45 -14.29 7.80 -11.12
N MET A 46 -14.21 6.55 -10.68
CA MET A 46 -13.83 5.39 -11.49
C MET A 46 -15.01 4.41 -11.67
N ARG A 47 -16.22 4.92 -11.78
CA ARG A 47 -17.41 4.06 -11.94
C ARG A 47 -17.24 3.13 -13.14
N GLY A 48 -17.63 1.88 -12.95
CA GLY A 48 -17.47 0.84 -13.96
C GLY A 48 -16.18 0.06 -13.81
N ARG A 49 -15.30 0.46 -12.88
CA ARG A 49 -14.01 -0.21 -12.63
C ARG A 49 -14.02 -1.06 -11.35
N GLU A 50 -15.21 -1.45 -10.87
CA GLU A 50 -15.34 -2.24 -9.64
C GLU A 50 -14.58 -3.58 -9.72
N GLY A 51 -14.60 -4.22 -10.89
CA GLY A 51 -13.85 -5.46 -11.09
C GLY A 51 -12.35 -5.28 -10.92
N LEU A 52 -11.81 -4.15 -11.40
CA LEU A 52 -10.39 -3.82 -11.23
C LEU A 52 -10.06 -3.58 -9.75
N VAL A 53 -10.94 -2.87 -9.03
CA VAL A 53 -10.75 -2.62 -7.59
C VAL A 53 -10.77 -3.94 -6.83
N ARG A 54 -11.66 -4.87 -7.16
CA ARG A 54 -11.69 -6.19 -6.53
C ARG A 54 -10.42 -6.98 -6.80
N LEU A 55 -9.91 -6.91 -8.02
CA LEU A 55 -8.64 -7.57 -8.36
C LEU A 55 -7.49 -7.03 -7.51
N TYR A 56 -7.45 -5.72 -7.33
CA TYR A 56 -6.46 -5.09 -6.46
C TYR A 56 -6.66 -5.52 -5.00
N GLY A 57 -7.93 -5.72 -4.60
CA GLY A 57 -8.24 -6.23 -3.26
C GLY A 57 -7.70 -7.64 -3.02
N VAL A 58 -7.82 -8.53 -4.00
CA VAL A 58 -7.24 -9.86 -3.92
C VAL A 58 -5.73 -9.77 -3.75
N ARG A 59 -5.07 -8.92 -4.53
CA ARG A 59 -3.64 -8.69 -4.42
C ARG A 59 -3.26 -8.20 -3.02
N GLU A 60 -3.98 -7.21 -2.50
CA GLU A 60 -3.71 -6.63 -1.18
C GLU A 60 -3.87 -7.65 -0.06
N VAL A 61 -4.94 -8.44 -0.08
CA VAL A 61 -5.17 -9.49 0.92
C VAL A 61 -4.08 -10.55 0.83
N GLY A 62 -3.76 -11.02 -0.38
CA GLY A 62 -2.71 -12.01 -0.58
C GLY A 62 -1.35 -11.53 -0.08
N THR A 63 -0.99 -10.30 -0.41
CA THR A 63 0.29 -9.71 0.03
C THR A 63 0.31 -9.55 1.54
N GLY A 64 -0.79 -9.07 2.14
CA GLY A 64 -0.88 -8.90 3.59
C GLY A 64 -0.72 -10.23 4.33
N LEU A 65 -1.38 -11.28 3.86
CA LEU A 65 -1.25 -12.61 4.45
C LEU A 65 0.18 -13.13 4.32
N ALA A 66 0.82 -12.90 3.17
CA ALA A 66 2.19 -13.33 2.94
C ALA A 66 3.16 -12.62 3.89
N ILE A 67 2.98 -11.31 4.10
CA ILE A 67 3.83 -10.55 5.03
C ILE A 67 3.66 -11.06 6.45
N LEU A 68 2.42 -11.22 6.90
CA LEU A 68 2.14 -11.65 8.27
C LEU A 68 2.57 -13.08 8.53
N GLY A 69 2.54 -13.94 7.52
CA GLY A 69 2.90 -15.36 7.66
C GLY A 69 4.36 -15.67 7.36
N SER A 70 5.15 -14.70 6.92
CA SER A 70 6.53 -14.96 6.51
C SER A 70 7.53 -14.60 7.61
N SER A 71 8.57 -15.43 7.76
CA SER A 71 9.69 -15.12 8.64
C SER A 71 10.66 -14.12 7.98
N ASP A 72 10.62 -13.99 6.66
CA ASP A 72 11.41 -13.04 5.89
C ASP A 72 10.48 -12.26 4.96
N PRO A 73 9.87 -11.18 5.45
CA PRO A 73 8.87 -10.45 4.66
C PRO A 73 9.45 -9.52 3.59
N ALA A 74 10.78 -9.38 3.50
CA ALA A 74 11.40 -8.42 2.58
C ALA A 74 10.93 -8.57 1.12
N PRO A 75 10.89 -9.80 0.53
CA PRO A 75 10.39 -9.93 -0.85
C PRO A 75 8.95 -9.45 -1.01
N TRP A 76 8.10 -9.71 -0.02
CA TRP A 76 6.70 -9.29 -0.05
C TRP A 76 6.53 -7.79 0.12
N MET A 77 7.44 -7.16 0.88
CA MET A 77 7.46 -5.70 1.00
C MET A 77 7.84 -5.05 -0.33
N TRP A 78 8.80 -5.62 -1.06
CA TRP A 78 9.10 -5.15 -2.40
C TRP A 78 7.92 -5.35 -3.36
N GLY A 79 7.15 -6.43 -3.15
CA GLY A 79 5.89 -6.63 -3.86
C GLY A 79 4.90 -5.49 -3.58
N ARG A 80 4.84 -5.00 -2.34
CA ARG A 80 4.00 -3.84 -2.01
C ARG A 80 4.49 -2.59 -2.73
N VAL A 81 5.80 -2.38 -2.79
CA VAL A 81 6.38 -1.22 -3.51
C VAL A 81 5.95 -1.26 -4.98
N ALA A 82 6.04 -2.42 -5.62
CA ALA A 82 5.59 -2.58 -7.00
C ALA A 82 4.08 -2.32 -7.12
N GLY A 83 3.30 -2.80 -6.15
CA GLY A 83 1.87 -2.55 -6.09
C GLY A 83 1.53 -1.08 -5.91
N ASP A 84 2.30 -0.36 -5.09
CA ASP A 84 2.13 1.08 -4.89
C ASP A 84 2.32 1.82 -6.22
N ALA A 85 3.34 1.44 -6.99
CA ALA A 85 3.57 2.04 -8.31
C ALA A 85 2.39 1.78 -9.24
N LEU A 86 1.84 0.56 -9.21
CA LEU A 86 0.68 0.20 -10.00
C LEU A 86 -0.56 1.00 -9.58
N ASP A 87 -0.75 1.17 -8.27
CA ASP A 87 -1.88 1.95 -7.74
C ASP A 87 -1.79 3.40 -8.19
N VAL A 88 -0.61 4.01 -8.12
CA VAL A 88 -0.40 5.39 -8.58
C VAL A 88 -0.67 5.49 -10.09
N ALA A 89 -0.16 4.54 -10.87
CA ALA A 89 -0.37 4.53 -12.31
C ALA A 89 -1.86 4.40 -12.67
N THR A 90 -2.63 3.70 -11.85
CA THR A 90 -4.07 3.52 -12.05
C THR A 90 -4.85 4.77 -11.66
N VAL A 91 -4.49 5.41 -10.55
CA VAL A 91 -5.26 6.51 -9.95
C VAL A 91 -4.88 7.87 -10.53
N ALA A 92 -3.60 8.09 -10.84
CA ALA A 92 -3.12 9.40 -11.29
C ALA A 92 -3.88 9.97 -12.50
N PRO A 93 -4.21 9.17 -13.55
CA PRO A 93 -4.96 9.71 -14.69
C PRO A 93 -6.35 10.24 -14.29
N LYS A 94 -6.88 9.83 -13.15
CA LYS A 94 -8.20 10.26 -12.68
C LYS A 94 -8.19 11.68 -12.10
N LEU A 95 -7.01 12.31 -11.99
CA LEU A 95 -6.94 13.75 -11.68
C LEU A 95 -7.64 14.59 -12.74
N ALA A 96 -7.69 14.10 -13.97
CA ALA A 96 -8.42 14.74 -15.06
C ALA A 96 -9.89 14.33 -15.14
N GLY A 97 -10.36 13.54 -14.17
CA GLY A 97 -11.71 13.00 -14.15
C GLY A 97 -12.68 13.84 -13.32
N ARG A 98 -13.71 13.17 -12.77
CA ARG A 98 -14.83 13.82 -12.09
C ARG A 98 -14.55 14.25 -10.66
N LYS A 99 -13.58 13.65 -10.00
CA LYS A 99 -13.31 13.83 -8.57
C LYS A 99 -11.85 14.20 -8.32
N PRO A 100 -11.33 15.29 -8.93
CA PRO A 100 -9.89 15.56 -8.84
C PRO A 100 -9.39 15.80 -7.40
N GLY A 101 -10.20 16.43 -6.56
CA GLY A 101 -9.82 16.65 -5.17
C GLY A 101 -9.70 15.35 -4.39
N ASN A 102 -10.64 14.43 -4.58
CA ASN A 102 -10.60 13.11 -3.94
C ASN A 102 -9.41 12.29 -4.47
N VAL A 103 -9.15 12.38 -5.77
CA VAL A 103 -8.01 11.68 -6.39
C VAL A 103 -6.69 12.24 -5.85
N ALA A 104 -6.58 13.55 -5.70
CA ALA A 104 -5.39 14.17 -5.13
C ALA A 104 -5.14 13.66 -3.69
N LEU A 105 -6.19 13.58 -2.88
CA LEU A 105 -6.09 13.06 -1.52
C LEU A 105 -5.64 11.59 -1.53
N ALA A 106 -6.21 10.78 -2.41
CA ALA A 106 -5.83 9.39 -2.57
C ALA A 106 -4.36 9.26 -2.98
N LEU A 107 -3.90 10.08 -3.91
CA LEU A 107 -2.50 10.07 -4.36
C LEU A 107 -1.54 10.48 -3.25
N LEU A 108 -1.90 11.47 -2.43
CA LEU A 108 -1.09 11.85 -1.27
C LEU A 108 -0.99 10.71 -0.27
N THR A 109 -2.11 10.03 -0.01
CA THR A 109 -2.12 8.86 0.87
C THR A 109 -1.27 7.73 0.31
N LEU A 110 -1.42 7.43 -0.99
CA LEU A 110 -0.61 6.42 -1.66
C LEU A 110 0.87 6.75 -1.60
N ALA A 111 1.24 8.02 -1.80
CA ALA A 111 2.64 8.46 -1.71
C ALA A 111 3.21 8.24 -0.31
N ALA A 112 2.43 8.56 0.72
CA ALA A 112 2.87 8.36 2.10
C ALA A 112 3.06 6.86 2.41
N VAL A 113 2.10 6.04 2.00
CA VAL A 113 2.18 4.59 2.20
C VAL A 113 3.35 4.00 1.38
N ALA A 114 3.53 4.45 0.15
CA ALA A 114 4.64 4.00 -0.70
C ALA A 114 5.99 4.32 -0.04
N ALA A 115 6.12 5.50 0.54
CA ALA A 115 7.35 5.88 1.25
C ALA A 115 7.61 4.94 2.43
N LEU A 116 6.57 4.59 3.19
CA LEU A 116 6.69 3.64 4.30
C LEU A 116 7.06 2.25 3.79
N ASP A 117 6.48 1.82 2.68
CA ASP A 117 6.77 0.51 2.09
C ASP A 117 8.23 0.42 1.63
N VAL A 118 8.74 1.46 0.95
CA VAL A 118 10.14 1.52 0.51
C VAL A 118 11.08 1.51 1.71
N LEU A 119 10.79 2.36 2.70
CA LEU A 119 11.58 2.44 3.93
C LEU A 119 11.67 1.07 4.60
N CYS A 120 10.53 0.41 4.76
CA CYS A 120 10.44 -0.90 5.40
C CYS A 120 11.20 -1.96 4.60
N ALA A 121 11.00 -1.98 3.28
CA ALA A 121 11.66 -2.96 2.41
C ALA A 121 13.18 -2.80 2.46
N GLU A 122 13.67 -1.58 2.40
CA GLU A 122 15.11 -1.31 2.46
C GLU A 122 15.70 -1.73 3.81
N GLU A 123 15.02 -1.41 4.91
CA GLU A 123 15.51 -1.74 6.24
C GLU A 123 15.50 -3.25 6.49
N LEU A 124 14.51 -3.97 5.97
CA LEU A 124 14.49 -5.43 6.04
C LEU A 124 15.62 -6.04 5.24
N GLU A 125 15.95 -5.50 4.07
CA GLU A 125 17.08 -5.97 3.26
C GLU A 125 18.41 -5.77 3.99
N ARG A 126 18.60 -4.66 4.67
CA ARG A 126 19.82 -4.40 5.42
C ARG A 126 19.99 -5.35 6.60
N GLY A 127 18.89 -5.81 7.18
CA GLY A 127 18.91 -6.73 8.32
C GLY A 127 19.08 -8.19 7.95
N ARG A 128 19.19 -8.52 6.67
CA ARG A 128 19.33 -9.90 6.19
C ARG A 128 20.76 -10.41 6.30
#